data_762ca88506d27451fcd4b8aaaee563b9
#
_entry.id   762ca88506d27451fcd4b8aaaee563b9
#
_cell.length_a   1.000
_cell.length_b   1.000
_cell.length_c   1.000
_cell.angle_alpha   90.00
_cell.angle_beta   90.00
_cell.angle_gamma   90.00
#
_symmetry.space_group_name_H-M   'P 1'
#
loop_
_entity.id
_entity.type
_entity.pdbx_description
1 polymer ?
#
loop_
_entity_poly.entity_id
_entity_poly.type
_entity_poly.pdbx_seq_one_letter_code
_entity_poly.pdbx_strand_id
1 'polypeptide(L)'
;MAGPSAGGWSPRPPDDKDVARVAQFVVAQLSGTSAIRHTMGVVISASHQVVAGSNYRLRFTIDPEADPQIVDATVWEQPWLDRTEITELTVTPWEAG
;
A
#
# COMPACT_ATOMS: atom_id res chain seq x y z
N MET A 1 -3.89 22.86 -9.66
CA MET A 1 -3.31 22.48 -9.44
C MET A 1 -2.83 22.04 -8.97
N ALA A 2 -2.75 21.79 -8.86
CA ALA A 2 -2.31 21.39 -8.43
C ALA A 2 -1.71 21.07 -8.05
N GLY A 3 -1.57 20.93 -7.89
CA GLY A 3 -0.95 20.54 -7.48
C GLY A 3 -0.22 20.39 -7.14
N PRO A 4 0.03 20.21 -6.82
CA PRO A 4 1.02 20.13 -6.40
C PRO A 4 1.95 20.02 -6.82
N SER A 5 2.11 20.72 -6.83
CA SER A 5 2.85 20.40 -6.98
C SER A 5 3.84 19.77 -6.60
N ALA A 6 3.86 19.49 -5.68
CA ALA A 6 4.67 18.43 -5.31
C ALA A 6 4.63 17.50 -6.44
N GLY A 7 5.62 16.87 -6.78
CA GLY A 7 5.66 16.02 -7.92
C GLY A 7 4.41 15.20 -8.07
N GLY A 8 4.05 14.89 -9.26
CA GLY A 8 2.96 13.99 -9.54
C GLY A 8 3.32 12.57 -9.11
N TRP A 9 2.38 11.67 -9.27
CA TRP A 9 2.60 10.27 -8.99
C TRP A 9 3.50 9.66 -10.06
N SER A 10 4.51 8.93 -9.63
CA SER A 10 5.43 8.23 -10.51
C SER A 10 5.31 6.73 -10.28
N PRO A 11 5.22 5.93 -11.34
CA PRO A 11 5.11 4.48 -11.15
C PRO A 11 6.38 3.91 -10.55
N ARG A 12 6.22 2.87 -9.73
CA ARG A 12 7.32 2.12 -9.15
C ARG A 12 7.18 0.66 -9.51
N PRO A 13 8.29 -0.05 -9.71
CA PRO A 13 8.21 -1.49 -10.01
C PRO A 13 7.60 -2.26 -8.85
N PRO A 14 6.83 -3.31 -9.12
CA PRO A 14 6.24 -4.11 -8.04
C PRO A 14 7.27 -4.76 -7.11
N ASP A 15 8.48 -4.96 -7.57
CA ASP A 15 9.54 -5.56 -6.77
C ASP A 15 10.44 -4.54 -6.09
N ASP A 16 10.06 -3.27 -6.10
CA ASP A 16 10.78 -2.21 -5.42
C ASP A 16 10.79 -2.48 -3.91
N LYS A 17 11.96 -2.29 -3.27
CA LYS A 17 12.11 -2.56 -1.85
C LYS A 17 11.21 -1.71 -0.97
N ASP A 18 11.04 -0.44 -1.31
CA ASP A 18 10.19 0.44 -0.53
C ASP A 18 8.74 0.07 -0.70
N VAL A 19 8.34 -0.32 -1.91
CA VAL A 19 6.99 -0.79 -2.17
C VAL A 19 6.70 -2.03 -1.33
N ALA A 20 7.61 -2.99 -1.32
CA ALA A 20 7.46 -4.22 -0.53
C ALA A 20 7.33 -3.89 0.97
N ARG A 21 8.18 -3.01 1.46
CA ARG A 21 8.18 -2.60 2.86
C ARG A 21 6.84 -1.95 3.25
N VAL A 22 6.35 -1.05 2.41
CA VAL A 22 5.10 -0.35 2.68
C VAL A 22 3.90 -1.30 2.60
N ALA A 23 3.90 -2.21 1.62
CA ALA A 23 2.84 -3.19 1.50
C ALA A 23 2.79 -4.09 2.75
N GLN A 24 3.95 -4.51 3.24
CA GLN A 24 4.03 -5.32 4.45
C GLN A 24 3.52 -4.57 5.68
N PHE A 25 3.77 -3.27 5.74
CA PHE A 25 3.22 -2.45 6.81
C PHE A 25 1.69 -2.50 6.79
N VAL A 26 1.08 -2.37 5.61
CA VAL A 26 -0.37 -2.42 5.48
C VAL A 26 -0.90 -3.78 5.91
N VAL A 27 -0.26 -4.86 5.47
CA VAL A 27 -0.67 -6.22 5.84
C VAL A 27 -0.61 -6.40 7.36
N ALA A 28 0.45 -5.88 7.99
CA ALA A 28 0.59 -5.96 9.44
C ALA A 28 -0.53 -5.21 10.16
N GLN A 29 -0.90 -4.04 9.65
CA GLN A 29 -2.00 -3.27 10.24
C GLN A 29 -3.33 -4.00 10.10
N LEU A 30 -3.58 -4.58 8.93
CA LEU A 30 -4.81 -5.36 8.71
C LEU A 30 -4.87 -6.57 9.64
N SER A 31 -3.74 -7.27 9.81
CA SER A 31 -3.67 -8.42 10.71
C SER A 31 -3.85 -8.01 12.16
N GLY A 32 -3.37 -6.82 12.52
CA GLY A 32 -3.46 -6.34 13.90
C GLY A 32 -4.87 -5.91 14.31
N THR A 33 -5.71 -5.53 13.34
CA THR A 33 -7.07 -5.07 13.63
C THR A 33 -8.11 -6.16 13.43
N SER A 34 -7.68 -7.37 13.06
CA SER A 34 -8.56 -8.48 12.73
C SER A 34 -8.13 -9.71 13.51
N ALA A 35 -9.05 -10.61 13.75
CA ALA A 35 -8.72 -11.89 14.38
C ALA A 35 -7.97 -12.81 13.41
N ILE A 36 -7.95 -12.43 12.14
CA ILE A 36 -7.34 -13.25 11.08
C ILE A 36 -5.99 -12.66 10.70
N ARG A 37 -4.97 -13.51 10.67
CA ARG A 37 -3.66 -13.11 10.18
C ARG A 37 -3.66 -13.18 8.65
N HIS A 38 -3.35 -12.05 8.02
CA HIS A 38 -3.31 -11.97 6.57
C HIS A 38 -1.93 -12.28 6.02
N THR A 39 -1.89 -12.84 4.83
CA THR A 39 -0.65 -13.19 4.15
C THR A 39 -0.50 -12.31 2.92
N MET A 40 0.71 -11.81 2.70
CA MET A 40 1.02 -11.00 1.54
C MET A 40 0.95 -11.84 0.26
N GLY A 41 0.29 -11.30 -0.75
CA GLY A 41 0.28 -11.90 -2.08
C GLY A 41 1.27 -11.16 -2.99
N VAL A 42 0.79 -10.69 -4.14
CA VAL A 42 1.63 -10.00 -5.13
C VAL A 42 1.22 -8.55 -5.26
N VAL A 43 2.19 -7.69 -5.53
CA VAL A 43 1.92 -6.29 -5.83
C VAL A 43 1.50 -6.19 -7.29
N ILE A 44 0.33 -5.61 -7.52
CA ILE A 44 -0.19 -5.42 -8.87
C ILE A 44 0.33 -4.12 -9.47
N SER A 45 0.28 -3.04 -8.69
CA SER A 45 0.76 -1.73 -9.14
C SER A 45 1.19 -0.89 -7.94
N ALA A 46 2.09 0.04 -8.20
CA ALA A 46 2.58 0.93 -7.17
C ALA A 46 2.96 2.26 -7.79
N SER A 47 2.72 3.34 -7.05
CA SER A 47 3.13 4.68 -7.43
C SER A 47 3.67 5.41 -6.20
N HIS A 48 4.51 6.38 -6.45
CA HIS A 48 5.18 7.14 -5.40
C HIS A 48 5.06 8.63 -5.72
N GLN A 49 4.86 9.44 -4.70
CA GLN A 49 4.77 10.89 -4.85
C GLN A 49 5.63 11.53 -3.77
N VAL A 50 6.50 12.43 -4.19
CA VAL A 50 7.31 13.19 -3.25
C VAL A 50 6.50 14.40 -2.80
N VAL A 51 6.23 14.43 -1.52
CA VAL A 51 5.51 15.53 -0.87
C VAL A 51 6.35 15.90 0.34
N ALA A 52 5.78 16.46 1.38
CA ALA A 52 6.47 16.50 2.65
C ALA A 52 6.51 15.06 3.14
N GLY A 53 7.63 14.38 2.90
CA GLY A 53 7.75 12.95 3.08
C GLY A 53 7.49 12.21 1.78
N SER A 54 6.94 11.04 1.87
CA SER A 54 6.66 10.19 0.71
C SER A 54 5.25 9.62 0.80
N ASN A 55 4.51 9.69 -0.29
CA ASN A 55 3.24 9.00 -0.43
C ASN A 55 3.44 7.79 -1.34
N TYR A 56 2.86 6.67 -0.94
CA TYR A 56 2.83 5.46 -1.76
C TYR A 56 1.38 5.07 -2.00
N ARG A 57 1.04 4.82 -3.25
CA ARG A 57 -0.27 4.28 -3.61
C ARG A 57 -0.05 2.89 -4.14
N LEU A 58 -0.63 1.89 -3.47
CA LEU A 58 -0.37 0.49 -3.75
C LEU A 58 -1.66 -0.25 -4.04
N ARG A 59 -1.58 -1.19 -4.98
CA ARG A 59 -2.60 -2.20 -5.18
C ARG A 59 -1.91 -3.55 -5.11
N PHE A 60 -2.35 -4.41 -4.21
CA PHE A 60 -1.73 -5.72 -4.04
C PHE A 60 -2.77 -6.72 -3.55
N THR A 61 -2.44 -8.01 -3.63
CA THR A 61 -3.33 -9.05 -3.16
C THR A 61 -2.89 -9.56 -1.80
N ILE A 62 -3.84 -10.08 -1.04
CA ILE A 62 -3.59 -10.76 0.22
C ILE A 62 -4.31 -12.10 0.22
N ASP A 63 -3.84 -13.00 1.08
CA ASP A 63 -4.46 -14.32 1.31
C ASP A 63 -4.68 -15.12 0.02
N PRO A 64 -3.64 -15.28 -0.80
CA PRO A 64 -3.81 -15.87 -2.13
C PRO A 64 -4.26 -17.32 -2.11
N GLU A 65 -4.02 -18.04 -1.02
CA GLU A 65 -4.35 -19.45 -0.94
C GLU A 65 -5.57 -19.74 -0.09
N ALA A 66 -6.19 -18.72 0.46
CA ALA A 66 -7.37 -18.90 1.30
C ALA A 66 -8.54 -18.13 0.70
N ASP A 67 -8.55 -16.83 0.90
CA ASP A 67 -9.64 -15.97 0.44
C ASP A 67 -9.02 -14.75 -0.22
N PRO A 68 -8.64 -14.85 -1.51
CA PRO A 68 -7.92 -13.78 -2.18
C PRO A 68 -8.70 -12.47 -2.17
N GLN A 69 -8.01 -11.42 -1.77
CA GLN A 69 -8.58 -10.07 -1.75
C GLN A 69 -7.60 -9.09 -2.35
N ILE A 70 -8.13 -7.98 -2.85
CA ILE A 70 -7.34 -6.88 -3.37
C ILE A 70 -7.36 -5.76 -2.37
N VAL A 71 -6.17 -5.25 -2.05
CA VAL A 71 -5.99 -4.10 -1.18
C VAL A 71 -5.55 -2.92 -2.01
N ASP A 72 -6.26 -1.81 -1.89
CA ASP A 72 -5.84 -0.53 -2.43
C ASP A 72 -5.57 0.37 -1.25
N ALA A 73 -4.34 0.84 -1.14
CA ALA A 73 -3.93 1.64 0.01
C ALA A 73 -3.07 2.82 -0.41
N THR A 74 -3.24 3.93 0.30
CA THR A 74 -2.34 5.07 0.20
C THR A 74 -1.70 5.24 1.57
N VAL A 75 -0.36 5.31 1.58
CA VAL A 75 0.42 5.35 2.82
C VAL A 75 1.34 6.55 2.76
N TRP A 76 1.32 7.36 3.82
CA TRP A 76 2.16 8.54 3.94
C TRP A 76 3.25 8.29 4.98
N GLU A 77 4.50 8.43 4.57
CA GLU A 77 5.65 8.30 5.47
C GLU A 77 6.24 9.67 5.76
N GLN A 78 6.45 9.94 7.04
CA GLN A 78 7.06 11.16 7.54
C GLN A 78 8.28 10.78 8.38
N PRO A 79 9.45 10.55 7.74
CA PRO A 79 10.62 10.04 8.47
C PRO A 79 11.07 10.91 9.63
N TRP A 80 10.92 12.23 9.50
CA TRP A 80 11.35 13.15 10.57
C TRP A 80 10.50 13.02 11.83
N LEU A 81 9.32 12.39 11.73
CA LEU A 81 8.46 12.13 12.87
C LEU A 81 8.43 10.65 13.20
N ASP A 82 9.21 9.84 12.48
CA ASP A 82 9.17 8.39 12.60
C ASP A 82 7.73 7.88 12.50
N ARG A 83 7.02 8.39 11.50
CA ARG A 83 5.59 8.17 11.37
C ARG A 83 5.24 7.59 10.02
N THR A 84 4.36 6.58 10.03
CA THR A 84 3.81 5.98 8.83
C THR A 84 2.29 5.88 9.03
N GLU A 85 1.54 6.41 8.07
CA GLU A 85 0.11 6.53 8.21
C GLU A 85 -0.60 6.04 6.97
N ILE A 86 -1.60 5.17 7.15
CA ILE A 86 -2.48 4.76 6.05
C ILE A 86 -3.56 5.82 5.94
N THR A 87 -3.58 6.54 4.82
CA THR A 87 -4.55 7.61 4.62
C THR A 87 -5.77 7.17 3.83
N GLU A 88 -5.63 6.10 3.04
CA GLU A 88 -6.76 5.49 2.32
C GLU A 88 -6.58 3.99 2.33
N LEU A 89 -7.66 3.25 2.48
CA LEU A 89 -7.61 1.80 2.50
C LEU A 89 -8.94 1.23 2.03
N THR A 90 -8.88 0.38 1.03
CA THR A 90 -10.03 -0.37 0.55
C THR A 90 -9.62 -1.82 0.35
N VAL A 91 -10.43 -2.73 0.85
CA VAL A 91 -10.19 -4.17 0.69
C VAL A 91 -11.41 -4.76 0.03
N THR A 92 -11.22 -5.42 -1.12
CA THR A 92 -12.32 -6.01 -1.87
C THR A 92 -11.98 -7.45 -2.24
N PRO A 93 -12.97 -8.32 -2.36
CA PRO A 93 -12.71 -9.68 -2.83
C PRO A 93 -12.10 -9.65 -4.23
N TRP A 94 -11.17 -10.54 -4.47
CA TRP A 94 -10.61 -10.68 -5.81
C TRP A 94 -11.48 -11.65 -6.59
N GLU A 95 -12.07 -11.14 -7.64
CA GLU A 95 -12.85 -11.98 -8.55
C GLU A 95 -11.99 -12.26 -9.76
N ALA A 96 -11.51 -13.48 -9.83
CA ALA A 96 -10.74 -13.91 -10.97
C ALA A 96 -11.73 -14.27 -12.04
N GLY A 97 -12.17 -13.35 -12.76
CA GLY A 97 -13.18 -13.70 -13.64
C GLY A 97 -13.17 -13.25 -14.99
#